data_26c167bcfa598737962f63b6e2fdd908
#
_entry.id   26c167bcfa598737962f63b6e2fdd908
#
_cell.length_a   1.000
_cell.length_b   1.000
_cell.length_c   1.000
_cell.angle_alpha   90.00
_cell.angle_beta   90.00
_cell.angle_gamma   90.00
#
_symmetry.space_group_name_H-M   'P 1'
#
loop_
_entity.id
_entity.type
_entity.pdbx_description
1 polymer ?
#
loop_
_entity_poly.entity_id
_entity_poly.type
_entity_poly.pdbx_seq_one_letter_code
_entity_poly.pdbx_strand_id
1 'polypeptide(L)'
;MPKRFFTLLIVLLLAIPVAAGFGVNKKGLPKRPQNSYVYDEDRLLSKQETQFVNEIAEQLYKKAGVGLAVALVHDIGYYDFRDYALKIAENWGVGGKSNEGILIFAAMKQRRRSVEVGYGAEGYLPDVLVERLQQKTIVPAFRVQKYGQGVMQLVWEIAQVVAKEKNISLEVDTDKLPKEPENSPLGLIFVLLVIFFLFVSKNGGGRGNGCLWFLLGNALSNSSRGHHRGGFGGGFGGGFGGGGFGGGFGGGSFGGGGSGGGW
;
A
#
# COMPACT_ATOMS: atom_id res chain seq x y z
N MET A 1 -6.83 47.64 41.28
CA MET A 1 -6.56 46.18 41.37
C MET A 1 -6.96 45.48 40.10
N PRO A 2 -6.16 45.49 39.01
CA PRO A 2 -6.40 44.54 37.92
C PRO A 2 -5.13 43.84 37.40
N LYS A 3 -4.03 43.77 38.17
CA LYS A 3 -2.77 43.15 37.68
C LYS A 3 -2.66 41.63 37.94
N ARG A 4 -3.53 41.05 38.74
CA ARG A 4 -3.48 39.62 39.10
C ARG A 4 -4.26 38.67 38.17
N PHE A 5 -5.22 39.22 37.38
CA PHE A 5 -5.99 38.42 36.41
C PHE A 5 -5.23 38.13 35.10
N PHE A 6 -4.29 38.98 34.75
CA PHE A 6 -3.53 38.82 33.49
C PHE A 6 -2.44 37.76 33.56
N THR A 7 -1.92 37.47 34.75
CA THR A 7 -0.90 36.43 34.97
C THR A 7 -1.48 35.02 34.97
N LEU A 8 -2.76 34.86 35.30
CA LEU A 8 -3.43 33.55 35.30
C LEU A 8 -3.84 33.11 33.88
N LEU A 9 -4.06 34.04 32.96
CA LEU A 9 -4.43 33.76 31.57
C LEU A 9 -3.23 33.30 30.74
N ILE A 10 -2.01 33.73 31.08
CA ILE A 10 -0.77 33.37 30.36
C ILE A 10 -0.33 31.95 30.73
N VAL A 11 -0.61 31.46 31.92
CA VAL A 11 -0.24 30.10 32.36
C VAL A 11 -1.17 29.04 31.75
N LEU A 12 -2.40 29.41 31.39
CA LEU A 12 -3.36 28.48 30.76
C LEU A 12 -3.09 28.25 29.26
N LEU A 13 -2.30 29.10 28.63
CA LEU A 13 -1.98 29.02 27.19
C LEU A 13 -0.74 28.19 26.87
N LEU A 14 -0.03 27.68 27.89
CA LEU A 14 1.19 26.87 27.74
C LEU A 14 0.99 25.36 27.92
N ALA A 15 -0.24 24.91 28.12
CA ALA A 15 -0.59 23.49 28.10
C ALA A 15 -1.00 23.03 26.70
N ILE A 16 -0.20 23.33 25.69
CA ILE A 16 -0.29 22.63 24.42
C ILE A 16 0.23 21.23 24.71
N PRO A 17 -0.57 20.16 24.55
CA PRO A 17 -0.04 18.81 24.67
C PRO A 17 1.05 18.71 23.59
N VAL A 18 2.29 18.60 24.03
CA VAL A 18 3.40 18.19 23.17
C VAL A 18 2.93 16.91 22.51
N ALA A 19 2.64 17.01 21.23
CA ALA A 19 2.31 15.86 20.40
C ALA A 19 3.36 14.80 20.71
N ALA A 20 2.92 13.63 21.16
CA ALA A 20 3.81 12.52 21.43
C ALA A 20 4.62 12.28 20.15
N GLY A 21 5.86 12.75 20.12
CA GLY A 21 6.70 12.68 18.95
C GLY A 21 6.86 11.22 18.58
N PHE A 22 6.55 10.86 17.35
CA PHE A 22 6.84 9.54 16.82
C PHE A 22 8.33 9.29 17.03
N GLY A 23 8.65 8.32 17.87
CA GLY A 23 10.03 8.07 18.22
C GLY A 23 10.74 7.32 17.11
N VAL A 24 11.89 7.82 16.71
CA VAL A 24 12.83 7.07 15.86
C VAL A 24 13.81 6.29 16.74
N ASN A 25 14.24 5.14 16.27
CA ASN A 25 15.30 4.39 16.95
C ASN A 25 16.68 5.03 16.70
N LYS A 26 17.72 4.50 17.36
CA LYS A 26 19.10 5.00 17.19
C LYS A 26 19.64 4.93 15.76
N LYS A 27 19.01 4.14 14.89
CA LYS A 27 19.36 4.00 13.46
C LYS A 27 18.51 4.89 12.54
N GLY A 28 17.70 5.79 13.09
CA GLY A 28 16.79 6.63 12.31
C GLY A 28 15.53 5.94 11.82
N LEU A 29 15.29 4.68 12.20
CA LEU A 29 14.08 3.93 11.84
C LEU A 29 12.96 4.18 12.85
N PRO A 30 11.69 4.15 12.43
CA PRO A 30 10.56 4.26 13.34
C PRO A 30 10.56 3.10 14.34
N LYS A 31 10.21 3.41 15.59
CA LYS A 31 10.07 2.38 16.62
C LYS A 31 8.80 1.60 16.37
N ARG A 32 8.86 0.28 16.60
CA ARG A 32 7.66 -0.56 16.56
C ARG A 32 6.64 -0.06 17.59
N PRO A 33 5.37 0.15 17.20
CA PRO A 33 4.31 0.45 18.15
C PRO A 33 4.13 -0.71 19.15
N GLN A 34 3.94 -0.39 20.44
CA GLN A 34 3.80 -1.42 21.47
C GLN A 34 2.40 -2.04 21.51
N ASN A 35 1.37 -1.23 21.22
CA ASN A 35 -0.04 -1.61 21.34
C ASN A 35 -0.78 -1.56 20.01
N SER A 36 -0.06 -1.63 18.89
CA SER A 36 -0.63 -1.57 17.55
C SER A 36 0.27 -2.29 16.55
N TYR A 37 -0.31 -2.82 15.51
CA TYR A 37 0.40 -3.34 14.34
C TYR A 37 0.56 -2.26 13.25
N VAL A 38 0.08 -1.03 13.52
CA VAL A 38 0.12 0.11 12.60
C VAL A 38 1.00 1.21 13.17
N TYR A 39 2.00 1.60 12.41
CA TYR A 39 2.73 2.86 12.57
C TYR A 39 2.25 3.82 11.49
N ASP A 40 1.66 4.91 11.88
CA ASP A 40 1.09 5.93 11.00
C ASP A 40 1.55 7.31 11.47
N GLU A 41 2.62 7.80 10.84
CA GLU A 41 3.28 9.05 11.23
C GLU A 41 2.38 10.26 11.02
N ASP A 42 1.69 10.29 9.89
CA ASP A 42 0.86 11.42 9.46
C ASP A 42 -0.61 11.29 9.90
N ARG A 43 -0.96 10.22 10.62
CA ARG A 43 -2.33 9.92 11.07
C ARG A 43 -3.33 9.87 9.89
N LEU A 44 -2.95 9.17 8.86
CA LEU A 44 -3.73 9.02 7.62
C LEU A 44 -4.90 8.04 7.78
N LEU A 45 -4.79 7.13 8.74
CA LEU A 45 -5.83 6.18 9.08
C LEU A 45 -6.71 6.73 10.20
N SER A 46 -8.00 6.59 10.06
CA SER A 46 -8.96 6.80 11.14
C SER A 46 -8.77 5.74 12.24
N LYS A 47 -9.35 6.00 13.42
CA LYS A 47 -9.33 5.03 14.52
C LYS A 47 -9.98 3.70 14.13
N GLN A 48 -11.08 3.74 13.36
CA GLN A 48 -11.78 2.54 12.91
C GLN A 48 -10.93 1.71 11.93
N GLU A 49 -10.25 2.37 10.99
CA GLU A 49 -9.35 1.70 10.04
C GLU A 49 -8.14 1.08 10.75
N THR A 50 -7.55 1.80 11.68
CA THR A 50 -6.45 1.28 12.51
C THR A 50 -6.90 0.08 13.34
N GLN A 51 -8.10 0.13 13.95
CA GLN A 51 -8.65 -0.97 14.72
C GLN A 51 -8.89 -2.19 13.85
N PHE A 52 -9.47 -2.04 12.66
CA PHE A 52 -9.69 -3.12 11.71
C PHE A 52 -8.38 -3.84 11.35
N VAL A 53 -7.33 -3.06 11.03
CA VAL A 53 -6.00 -3.63 10.72
C VAL A 53 -5.44 -4.40 11.91
N ASN A 54 -5.57 -3.84 13.12
CA ASN A 54 -5.09 -4.48 14.34
C ASN A 54 -5.84 -5.80 14.63
N GLU A 55 -7.17 -5.82 14.47
CA GLU A 55 -8.00 -7.03 14.64
C GLU A 55 -7.56 -8.16 13.70
N ILE A 56 -7.31 -7.84 12.44
CA ILE A 56 -6.83 -8.82 11.46
C ILE A 56 -5.42 -9.29 11.81
N ALA A 57 -4.50 -8.37 12.04
CA ALA A 57 -3.10 -8.69 12.34
C ALA A 57 -2.98 -9.57 13.60
N GLU A 58 -3.78 -9.29 14.62
CA GLU A 58 -3.83 -10.08 15.85
C GLU A 58 -4.35 -11.49 15.59
N GLN A 59 -5.42 -11.65 14.80
CA GLN A 59 -5.96 -12.95 14.45
C GLN A 59 -4.97 -13.79 13.62
N LEU A 60 -4.32 -13.19 12.63
CA LEU A 60 -3.28 -13.85 11.84
C LEU A 60 -2.13 -14.34 12.73
N TYR A 61 -1.70 -13.50 13.67
CA TYR A 61 -0.64 -13.88 14.60
C TYR A 61 -1.08 -15.01 15.54
N LYS A 62 -2.25 -14.89 16.18
CA LYS A 62 -2.74 -15.89 17.15
C LYS A 62 -3.15 -17.21 16.50
N LYS A 63 -3.83 -17.18 15.35
CA LYS A 63 -4.40 -18.37 14.71
C LYS A 63 -3.43 -19.07 13.74
N ALA A 64 -2.50 -18.30 13.13
CA ALA A 64 -1.62 -18.79 12.07
C ALA A 64 -0.12 -18.60 12.35
N GLY A 65 0.27 -17.84 13.37
CA GLY A 65 1.67 -17.50 13.63
C GLY A 65 2.26 -16.50 12.62
N VAL A 66 1.43 -15.91 11.76
CA VAL A 66 1.86 -14.98 10.71
C VAL A 66 1.85 -13.56 11.25
N GLY A 67 3.00 -12.89 11.19
CA GLY A 67 3.14 -11.49 11.60
C GLY A 67 2.76 -10.54 10.47
N LEU A 68 1.79 -9.65 10.70
CA LEU A 68 1.45 -8.58 9.77
C LEU A 68 1.64 -7.23 10.45
N ALA A 69 2.28 -6.29 9.78
CA ALA A 69 2.46 -4.93 10.25
C ALA A 69 2.29 -3.92 9.10
N VAL A 70 1.92 -2.69 9.46
CA VAL A 70 1.78 -1.56 8.54
C VAL A 70 2.68 -0.42 9.01
N ALA A 71 3.44 0.17 8.10
CA ALA A 71 4.28 1.34 8.36
C ALA A 71 4.06 2.42 7.31
N LEU A 72 3.35 3.48 7.70
CA LEU A 72 3.17 4.69 6.91
C LEU A 72 4.11 5.76 7.44
N VAL A 73 5.15 6.06 6.67
CA VAL A 73 6.21 7.00 7.04
C VAL A 73 6.10 8.26 6.19
N HIS A 74 6.25 9.41 6.81
CA HIS A 74 6.17 10.68 6.10
C HIS A 74 7.27 10.84 5.05
N ASP A 75 8.52 10.74 5.48
CA ASP A 75 9.71 11.00 4.65
C ASP A 75 10.83 10.02 5.01
N ILE A 76 11.39 9.37 4.01
CA ILE A 76 12.53 8.47 4.16
C ILE A 76 13.85 9.10 3.71
N GLY A 77 13.85 10.41 3.37
CA GLY A 77 15.03 11.10 2.87
C GLY A 77 15.52 10.50 1.55
N TYR A 78 16.80 10.18 1.50
CA TYR A 78 17.48 9.66 0.31
C TYR A 78 17.61 8.12 0.30
N TYR A 79 16.98 7.44 1.26
CA TYR A 79 17.03 5.98 1.30
C TYR A 79 16.22 5.38 0.14
N ASP A 80 16.70 4.22 -0.38
CA ASP A 80 15.84 3.39 -1.21
C ASP A 80 14.63 2.89 -0.39
N PHE A 81 13.46 2.94 -0.99
CA PHE A 81 12.22 2.67 -0.26
C PHE A 81 12.08 1.20 0.15
N ARG A 82 12.60 0.25 -0.66
CA ARG A 82 12.58 -1.17 -0.32
C ARG A 82 13.59 -1.51 0.75
N ASP A 83 14.81 -0.99 0.63
CA ASP A 83 15.83 -1.16 1.66
C ASP A 83 15.37 -0.59 3.01
N TYR A 84 14.65 0.54 2.98
CA TYR A 84 14.12 1.14 4.20
C TYR A 84 13.00 0.28 4.80
N ALA A 85 12.09 -0.25 3.96
CA ALA A 85 11.03 -1.15 4.39
C ALA A 85 11.59 -2.45 4.98
N LEU A 86 12.55 -3.08 4.33
CA LEU A 86 13.23 -4.27 4.83
C LEU A 86 13.87 -4.05 6.20
N LYS A 87 14.58 -2.92 6.37
CA LYS A 87 15.16 -2.54 7.68
C LYS A 87 14.09 -2.35 8.76
N ILE A 88 12.92 -1.82 8.41
CA ILE A 88 11.80 -1.74 9.36
C ILE A 88 11.31 -3.14 9.73
N ALA A 89 11.07 -4.01 8.74
CA ALA A 89 10.58 -5.36 8.96
C ALA A 89 11.51 -6.17 9.87
N GLU A 90 12.81 -6.11 9.62
CA GLU A 90 13.85 -6.74 10.44
C GLU A 90 13.93 -6.14 11.84
N ASN A 91 13.95 -4.81 11.95
CA ASN A 91 14.06 -4.11 13.23
C ASN A 91 12.84 -4.35 14.13
N TRP A 92 11.65 -4.48 13.53
CA TRP A 92 10.43 -4.79 14.25
C TRP A 92 10.27 -6.27 14.56
N GLY A 93 11.07 -7.14 13.93
CA GLY A 93 10.97 -8.59 14.07
C GLY A 93 9.66 -9.14 13.54
N VAL A 94 9.16 -8.59 12.44
CA VAL A 94 7.90 -9.03 11.83
C VAL A 94 8.06 -10.47 11.34
N GLY A 95 7.16 -11.37 11.76
CA GLY A 95 7.22 -12.80 11.40
C GLY A 95 7.99 -13.71 12.33
N GLY A 96 8.75 -13.14 13.28
CA GLY A 96 9.40 -13.91 14.33
C GLY A 96 10.28 -15.05 13.82
N LYS A 97 10.28 -16.19 14.54
CA LYS A 97 11.15 -17.35 14.23
C LYS A 97 10.74 -18.12 12.99
N SER A 98 9.48 -18.07 12.59
CA SER A 98 8.96 -18.76 11.40
C SER A 98 9.31 -18.05 10.09
N ASN A 99 9.81 -16.82 10.17
CA ASN A 99 10.01 -15.93 9.00
C ASN A 99 8.70 -15.67 8.21
N GLU A 100 7.55 -15.92 8.80
CA GLU A 100 6.25 -15.66 8.18
C GLU A 100 5.78 -14.24 8.54
N GLY A 101 6.51 -13.25 8.03
CA GLY A 101 6.27 -11.84 8.24
C GLY A 101 5.77 -11.14 6.98
N ILE A 102 4.88 -10.18 7.16
CA ILE A 102 4.37 -9.33 6.09
C ILE A 102 4.40 -7.89 6.57
N LEU A 103 5.16 -7.03 5.91
CA LEU A 103 5.18 -5.59 6.16
C LEU A 103 4.57 -4.85 4.99
N ILE A 104 3.49 -4.13 5.22
CA ILE A 104 2.94 -3.15 4.27
C ILE A 104 3.58 -1.81 4.59
N PHE A 105 4.30 -1.25 3.63
CA PHE A 105 5.05 -0.02 3.78
C PHE A 105 4.62 1.04 2.78
N ALA A 106 4.60 2.31 3.22
CA ALA A 106 4.46 3.45 2.32
C ALA A 106 5.28 4.65 2.81
N ALA A 107 6.05 5.26 1.91
CA ALA A 107 6.75 6.53 2.06
C ALA A 107 5.94 7.63 1.37
N MET A 108 5.24 8.44 2.17
CA MET A 108 4.21 9.33 1.68
C MET A 108 4.75 10.46 0.80
N LYS A 109 5.83 11.09 1.23
CA LYS A 109 6.48 12.17 0.47
C LYS A 109 7.05 11.69 -0.86
N GLN A 110 7.66 10.50 -0.88
CA GLN A 110 8.24 9.91 -2.08
C GLN A 110 7.18 9.25 -2.98
N ARG A 111 5.95 9.08 -2.49
CA ARG A 111 4.89 8.33 -3.18
C ARG A 111 5.35 6.94 -3.59
N ARG A 112 5.99 6.24 -2.65
CA ARG A 112 6.51 4.89 -2.83
C ARG A 112 5.87 3.95 -1.82
N ARG A 113 5.51 2.77 -2.29
CA ARG A 113 4.93 1.70 -1.51
C ARG A 113 5.69 0.40 -1.73
N SER A 114 5.67 -0.46 -0.74
CA SER A 114 6.08 -1.84 -0.90
C SER A 114 5.34 -2.75 0.08
N VAL A 115 5.29 -4.02 -0.25
CA VAL A 115 4.93 -5.08 0.67
C VAL A 115 6.09 -6.04 0.70
N GLU A 116 6.73 -6.14 1.84
CA GLU A 116 7.85 -7.05 2.07
C GLU A 116 7.33 -8.33 2.71
N VAL A 117 7.72 -9.46 2.15
CA VAL A 117 7.26 -10.78 2.56
C VAL A 117 8.46 -11.58 3.07
N GLY A 118 8.33 -12.15 4.25
CA GLY A 118 9.36 -13.02 4.82
C GLY A 118 9.40 -14.39 4.14
N TYR A 119 10.56 -15.02 4.12
CA TYR A 119 10.81 -16.30 3.44
C TYR A 119 9.77 -17.39 3.73
N GLY A 120 9.28 -17.46 4.97
CA GLY A 120 8.27 -18.45 5.36
C GLY A 120 6.91 -18.24 4.68
N ALA A 121 6.62 -17.02 4.20
CA ALA A 121 5.35 -16.67 3.58
C ALA A 121 5.42 -16.61 2.04
N GLU A 122 6.61 -16.62 1.42
CA GLU A 122 6.78 -16.50 -0.04
C GLU A 122 6.08 -17.60 -0.83
N GLY A 123 5.96 -18.79 -0.25
CA GLY A 123 5.32 -19.93 -0.91
C GLY A 123 3.85 -19.70 -1.25
N TYR A 124 3.12 -18.92 -0.44
CA TYR A 124 1.71 -18.61 -0.64
C TYR A 124 1.45 -17.13 -0.96
N LEU A 125 2.44 -16.25 -0.74
CA LEU A 125 2.39 -14.83 -1.10
C LEU A 125 3.58 -14.46 -2.01
N PRO A 126 3.68 -15.03 -3.21
CA PRO A 126 4.75 -14.67 -4.14
C PRO A 126 4.57 -13.23 -4.64
N ASP A 127 5.69 -12.60 -5.01
CA ASP A 127 5.78 -11.19 -5.43
C ASP A 127 4.72 -10.78 -6.47
N VAL A 128 4.49 -11.64 -7.45
CA VAL A 128 3.49 -11.38 -8.51
C VAL A 128 2.08 -11.27 -7.95
N LEU A 129 1.73 -12.11 -6.98
CA LEU A 129 0.42 -12.04 -6.31
C LEU A 129 0.33 -10.77 -5.47
N VAL A 130 1.36 -10.49 -4.68
CA VAL A 130 1.44 -9.31 -3.83
C VAL A 130 1.32 -8.03 -4.66
N GLU A 131 2.01 -7.94 -5.81
CA GLU A 131 1.87 -6.78 -6.70
C GLU A 131 0.45 -6.65 -7.27
N ARG A 132 -0.16 -7.76 -7.66
CA ARG A 132 -1.56 -7.76 -8.14
C ARG A 132 -2.52 -7.25 -7.08
N LEU A 133 -2.36 -7.69 -5.83
CA LEU A 133 -3.18 -7.23 -4.71
C LEU A 133 -2.99 -5.72 -4.47
N GLN A 134 -1.76 -5.24 -4.51
CA GLN A 134 -1.48 -3.81 -4.38
C GLN A 134 -2.10 -2.98 -5.52
N GLN A 135 -2.00 -3.44 -6.77
CA GLN A 135 -2.60 -2.76 -7.92
C GLN A 135 -4.13 -2.74 -7.86
N LYS A 136 -4.75 -3.77 -7.29
CA LYS A 136 -6.21 -3.83 -7.09
C LYS A 136 -6.69 -2.90 -5.97
N THR A 137 -5.90 -2.70 -4.91
CA THR A 137 -6.36 -2.09 -3.65
C THR A 137 -5.69 -0.76 -3.35
N ILE A 138 -4.45 -0.80 -2.87
CA ILE A 138 -3.76 0.37 -2.31
C ILE A 138 -3.44 1.42 -3.37
N VAL A 139 -3.06 1.01 -4.58
CA VAL A 139 -2.67 1.95 -5.65
C VAL A 139 -3.82 2.86 -6.07
N PRO A 140 -5.01 2.37 -6.46
CA PRO A 140 -6.12 3.25 -6.85
C PRO A 140 -6.61 4.11 -5.68
N ALA A 141 -6.64 3.58 -4.46
CA ALA A 141 -7.06 4.32 -3.27
C ALA A 141 -6.07 5.46 -2.94
N PHE A 142 -4.77 5.20 -3.01
CA PHE A 142 -3.74 6.20 -2.73
C PHE A 142 -3.72 7.34 -3.75
N ARG A 143 -4.01 7.06 -5.02
CA ARG A 143 -4.14 8.09 -6.07
C ARG A 143 -5.23 9.12 -5.74
N VAL A 144 -6.28 8.69 -5.05
CA VAL A 144 -7.40 9.56 -4.64
C VAL A 144 -7.34 9.89 -3.14
N GLN A 145 -6.19 9.70 -2.51
CA GLN A 145 -5.91 10.04 -1.10
C GLN A 145 -6.79 9.29 -0.07
N LYS A 146 -7.39 8.18 -0.44
CA LYS A 146 -8.14 7.29 0.45
C LYS A 146 -7.22 6.27 1.11
N TYR A 147 -6.21 6.75 1.84
CA TYR A 147 -5.12 5.94 2.36
C TYR A 147 -5.56 4.80 3.27
N GLY A 148 -6.39 5.10 4.26
CA GLY A 148 -6.89 4.10 5.20
C GLY A 148 -7.71 3.01 4.51
N GLN A 149 -8.59 3.39 3.56
CA GLN A 149 -9.38 2.44 2.78
C GLN A 149 -8.48 1.50 1.95
N GLY A 150 -7.43 2.04 1.30
CA GLY A 150 -6.50 1.23 0.53
C GLY A 150 -5.72 0.24 1.39
N VAL A 151 -5.28 0.68 2.57
CA VAL A 151 -4.59 -0.19 3.54
C VAL A 151 -5.52 -1.29 4.05
N MET A 152 -6.75 -0.95 4.47
CA MET A 152 -7.73 -1.95 4.93
C MET A 152 -8.01 -3.02 3.87
N GLN A 153 -8.25 -2.61 2.63
CA GLN A 153 -8.51 -3.55 1.52
C GLN A 153 -7.30 -4.45 1.28
N LEU A 154 -6.09 -3.89 1.25
CA LEU A 154 -4.89 -4.70 1.03
C LEU A 154 -4.65 -5.68 2.17
N VAL A 155 -4.79 -5.23 3.43
CA VAL A 155 -4.68 -6.09 4.62
C VAL A 155 -5.69 -7.23 4.54
N TRP A 156 -6.94 -6.95 4.17
CA TRP A 156 -7.98 -7.95 4.04
C TRP A 156 -7.66 -8.98 2.94
N GLU A 157 -7.29 -8.55 1.75
CA GLU A 157 -6.92 -9.45 0.65
C GLU A 157 -5.75 -10.36 1.02
N ILE A 158 -4.71 -9.81 1.63
CA ILE A 158 -3.58 -10.59 2.12
C ILE A 158 -4.03 -11.58 3.19
N ALA A 159 -4.86 -11.15 4.13
CA ALA A 159 -5.36 -11.97 5.21
C ALA A 159 -6.20 -13.15 4.70
N GLN A 160 -6.99 -12.97 3.64
CA GLN A 160 -7.73 -14.06 3.02
C GLN A 160 -6.80 -15.12 2.39
N VAL A 161 -5.71 -14.69 1.73
CA VAL A 161 -4.71 -15.62 1.18
C VAL A 161 -4.09 -16.45 2.31
N VAL A 162 -3.67 -15.79 3.39
CA VAL A 162 -3.10 -16.46 4.57
C VAL A 162 -4.12 -17.40 5.21
N ALA A 163 -5.36 -16.95 5.39
CA ALA A 163 -6.41 -17.74 6.01
C ALA A 163 -6.71 -19.02 5.22
N LYS A 164 -6.74 -18.91 3.89
CA LYS A 164 -6.91 -20.07 3.01
C LYS A 164 -5.76 -21.05 3.11
N GLU A 165 -4.51 -20.55 3.09
CA GLU A 165 -3.31 -21.41 3.17
C GLU A 165 -3.20 -22.11 4.52
N LYS A 166 -3.45 -21.38 5.61
CA LYS A 166 -3.35 -21.90 6.97
C LYS A 166 -4.62 -22.60 7.46
N ASN A 167 -5.65 -22.66 6.62
CA ASN A 167 -6.97 -23.27 6.93
C ASN A 167 -7.57 -22.70 8.23
N ILE A 168 -7.56 -21.37 8.38
CA ILE A 168 -8.12 -20.65 9.52
C ILE A 168 -9.34 -19.81 9.08
N SER A 169 -10.26 -19.55 10.00
CA SER A 169 -11.35 -18.59 9.82
C SER A 169 -11.00 -17.27 10.46
N LEU A 170 -11.25 -16.16 9.75
CA LEU A 170 -11.13 -14.81 10.27
C LEU A 170 -12.52 -14.31 10.68
N GLU A 171 -12.58 -13.78 11.89
CA GLU A 171 -13.81 -13.22 12.46
C GLU A 171 -13.70 -11.70 12.39
N VAL A 172 -14.17 -11.12 11.30
CA VAL A 172 -14.07 -9.69 11.03
C VAL A 172 -15.39 -9.17 10.49
N ASP A 173 -15.78 -8.00 10.95
CA ASP A 173 -16.93 -7.27 10.42
C ASP A 173 -16.58 -6.72 9.02
N THR A 174 -16.96 -7.47 7.99
CA THR A 174 -16.71 -7.11 6.59
C THR A 174 -17.54 -5.92 6.11
N ASP A 175 -18.59 -5.52 6.85
CA ASP A 175 -19.38 -4.32 6.51
C ASP A 175 -18.55 -3.04 6.66
N LYS A 176 -17.45 -3.09 7.41
CA LYS A 176 -16.48 -2.00 7.55
C LYS A 176 -15.55 -1.84 6.34
N LEU A 177 -15.46 -2.87 5.48
CA LEU A 177 -14.64 -2.77 4.27
C LEU A 177 -15.26 -1.78 3.29
N PRO A 178 -14.43 -0.99 2.60
CA PRO A 178 -14.91 -0.16 1.50
C PRO A 178 -15.55 -1.09 0.46
N LYS A 179 -16.82 -0.84 0.17
CA LYS A 179 -17.49 -1.55 -0.92
C LYS A 179 -16.75 -1.23 -2.21
N GLU A 180 -16.44 -2.25 -2.99
CA GLU A 180 -15.92 -2.04 -4.34
C GLU A 180 -16.91 -1.10 -5.07
N PRO A 181 -16.41 -0.11 -5.82
CA PRO A 181 -17.30 0.71 -6.63
C PRO A 181 -18.09 -0.28 -7.49
N GLU A 182 -19.38 -0.40 -7.22
CA GLU A 182 -20.27 -1.14 -8.12
C GLU A 182 -19.97 -0.63 -9.52
N ASN A 183 -19.66 -1.56 -10.43
CA ASN A 183 -19.44 -1.23 -11.84
C ASN A 183 -20.65 -0.40 -12.25
N SER A 184 -20.49 0.90 -12.21
CA SER A 184 -21.58 1.83 -12.45
C SER A 184 -22.14 1.47 -13.83
N PRO A 185 -23.45 1.20 -13.96
CA PRO A 185 -24.06 0.86 -15.23
C PRO A 185 -23.86 1.97 -16.29
N LEU A 186 -23.40 3.15 -15.85
CA LEU A 186 -23.06 4.29 -16.70
C LEU A 186 -22.01 3.95 -17.76
N GLY A 187 -20.99 3.11 -17.43
CA GLY A 187 -20.01 2.66 -18.41
C GLY A 187 -20.66 1.76 -19.47
N LEU A 188 -21.54 0.87 -19.03
CA LEU A 188 -22.28 -0.01 -19.94
C LEU A 188 -23.31 0.78 -20.76
N ILE A 189 -24.01 1.74 -20.15
CA ILE A 189 -24.92 2.67 -20.82
C ILE A 189 -24.16 3.50 -21.86
N PHE A 190 -22.97 4.00 -21.53
CA PHE A 190 -22.15 4.74 -22.48
C PHE A 190 -21.74 3.88 -23.67
N VAL A 191 -21.31 2.65 -23.45
CA VAL A 191 -20.99 1.70 -24.54
C VAL A 191 -22.23 1.41 -25.39
N LEU A 192 -23.40 1.18 -24.77
CA LEU A 192 -24.66 0.96 -25.48
C LEU A 192 -25.09 2.19 -26.26
N LEU A 193 -24.92 3.40 -25.72
CA LEU A 193 -25.18 4.66 -26.45
C LEU A 193 -24.27 4.83 -27.67
N VAL A 194 -22.97 4.49 -27.52
CA VAL A 194 -22.03 4.53 -28.64
C VAL A 194 -22.44 3.52 -29.72
N ILE A 195 -22.79 2.29 -29.34
CA ILE A 195 -23.27 1.26 -30.27
C ILE A 195 -24.58 1.69 -30.92
N PHE A 196 -25.52 2.22 -30.16
CA PHE A 196 -26.79 2.74 -30.68
C PHE A 196 -26.57 3.90 -31.68
N PHE A 197 -25.69 4.84 -31.34
CA PHE A 197 -25.33 5.95 -32.24
C PHE A 197 -24.69 5.46 -33.54
N LEU A 198 -23.81 4.45 -33.47
CA LEU A 198 -23.22 3.82 -34.66
C LEU A 198 -24.27 3.10 -35.51
N PHE A 199 -25.26 2.48 -34.86
CA PHE A 199 -26.34 1.78 -35.58
C PHE A 199 -27.31 2.73 -36.28
N VAL A 200 -27.70 3.83 -35.60
CA VAL A 200 -28.55 4.89 -36.17
C VAL A 200 -27.83 5.62 -37.32
N SER A 201 -26.52 5.87 -37.15
CA SER A 201 -25.69 6.49 -38.19
C SER A 201 -25.57 5.64 -39.46
N LYS A 202 -25.71 4.31 -39.33
CA LYS A 202 -25.65 3.38 -40.47
C LYS A 202 -26.95 3.33 -41.30
N ASN A 203 -28.08 3.67 -40.68
CA ASN A 203 -29.41 3.62 -41.33
C ASN A 203 -29.87 4.98 -41.91
N GLY A 204 -29.13 6.06 -41.69
CA GLY A 204 -29.39 7.37 -42.27
C GLY A 204 -28.60 7.56 -43.55
N GLY A 205 -29.16 7.14 -44.66
CA GLY A 205 -28.61 7.45 -46.00
C GLY A 205 -28.61 8.97 -46.25
N GLY A 206 -27.45 9.62 -46.10
CA GLY A 206 -27.29 11.06 -46.34
C GLY A 206 -25.83 11.49 -46.31
N ARG A 207 -25.35 12.02 -47.43
CA ARG A 207 -24.04 12.63 -47.71
C ARG A 207 -23.60 13.56 -46.56
N GLY A 208 -22.65 13.15 -45.72
CA GLY A 208 -22.06 14.10 -44.78
C GLY A 208 -21.20 13.54 -43.61
N ASN A 209 -20.96 12.23 -43.48
CA ASN A 209 -20.36 11.65 -42.27
C ASN A 209 -18.82 11.54 -42.23
N GLY A 210 -18.09 12.26 -43.11
CA GLY A 210 -16.62 12.23 -43.10
C GLY A 210 -15.98 12.87 -41.85
N CYS A 211 -16.69 13.81 -41.22
CA CYS A 211 -16.12 14.58 -40.11
C CYS A 211 -16.07 13.82 -38.77
N LEU A 212 -17.05 12.95 -38.54
CA LEU A 212 -17.11 12.14 -37.27
C LEU A 212 -16.08 11.01 -37.28
N TRP A 213 -15.80 10.39 -38.41
CA TRP A 213 -14.75 9.38 -38.57
C TRP A 213 -13.35 9.97 -38.37
N PHE A 214 -13.16 11.23 -38.80
CA PHE A 214 -11.91 11.95 -38.63
C PHE A 214 -11.63 12.26 -37.11
N LEU A 215 -12.66 12.67 -36.38
CA LEU A 215 -12.55 12.95 -34.93
C LEU A 215 -12.33 11.68 -34.11
N LEU A 216 -13.02 10.58 -34.39
CA LEU A 216 -12.83 9.30 -33.74
C LEU A 216 -11.48 8.66 -34.09
N GLY A 217 -11.07 8.74 -35.35
CA GLY A 217 -9.77 8.23 -35.78
C GLY A 217 -8.60 8.97 -35.14
N ASN A 218 -8.72 10.27 -34.90
CA ASN A 218 -7.69 11.06 -34.24
C ASN A 218 -7.66 10.86 -32.74
N ALA A 219 -8.79 10.57 -32.10
CA ALA A 219 -8.86 10.26 -30.67
C ALA A 219 -8.29 8.86 -30.31
N LEU A 220 -8.43 7.89 -31.23
CA LEU A 220 -7.91 6.54 -31.07
C LEU A 220 -6.47 6.36 -31.56
N SER A 221 -5.97 7.27 -32.43
CA SER A 221 -4.61 7.16 -32.97
C SER A 221 -3.52 7.88 -32.19
N ASN A 222 -3.87 8.52 -31.05
CA ASN A 222 -2.87 9.22 -30.21
C ASN A 222 -2.17 8.28 -29.18
N SER A 223 -2.21 7.00 -29.42
CA SER A 223 -1.46 6.00 -28.65
C SER A 223 -0.61 5.17 -29.61
N SER A 224 0.56 5.67 -29.89
CA SER A 224 1.78 4.95 -30.28
C SER A 224 2.48 5.53 -31.52
N ARG A 225 3.42 6.41 -31.27
CA ARG A 225 4.61 6.59 -32.12
C ARG A 225 5.80 6.94 -31.25
N GLY A 226 6.50 5.90 -30.83
CA GLY A 226 7.82 5.97 -30.24
C GLY A 226 8.61 4.77 -30.73
N HIS A 227 9.06 4.82 -31.98
CA HIS A 227 10.08 3.93 -32.49
C HIS A 227 11.41 4.38 -31.87
N HIS A 228 12.00 3.56 -31.00
CA HIS A 228 13.44 3.52 -30.86
C HIS A 228 13.92 2.08 -30.93
N ARG A 229 14.58 1.84 -32.00
CA ARG A 229 15.35 0.68 -32.43
C ARG A 229 16.76 0.80 -31.80
N GLY A 230 17.29 -0.32 -31.29
CA GLY A 230 18.68 -0.47 -30.83
C GLY A 230 18.73 -0.71 -29.34
N GLY A 231 19.42 -1.68 -28.86
CA GLY A 231 20.52 -2.47 -29.29
C GLY A 231 20.78 -3.53 -28.23
N PHE A 232 21.22 -4.67 -28.66
CA PHE A 232 21.79 -5.78 -27.91
C PHE A 232 22.95 -5.32 -27.01
N GLY A 233 22.98 -5.85 -25.79
CA GLY A 233 24.12 -5.69 -24.91
C GLY A 233 23.96 -6.55 -23.67
N GLY A 234 24.48 -7.77 -23.72
CA GLY A 234 24.61 -8.68 -22.60
C GLY A 234 25.63 -8.17 -21.59
N GLY A 235 25.45 -8.56 -20.34
CA GLY A 235 26.39 -8.31 -19.27
C GLY A 235 26.09 -9.25 -18.12
N PHE A 236 26.73 -10.40 -18.13
CA PHE A 236 26.92 -11.27 -16.98
C PHE A 236 27.82 -10.56 -15.97
N GLY A 237 27.46 -10.61 -14.70
CA GLY A 237 28.29 -10.15 -13.62
C GLY A 237 27.67 -10.54 -12.30
N GLY A 238 27.94 -11.62 -11.81
CA GLY A 238 28.28 -12.31 -10.67
C GLY A 238 29.13 -11.50 -9.69
N GLY A 239 28.81 -11.56 -8.41
CA GLY A 239 29.57 -10.94 -7.33
C GLY A 239 28.98 -11.38 -6.00
N PHE A 240 29.45 -12.43 -5.46
CA PHE A 240 30.04 -12.78 -4.17
C PHE A 240 29.69 -11.85 -3.01
N GLY A 241 28.98 -12.33 -1.94
CA GLY A 241 29.68 -12.91 -0.81
C GLY A 241 30.07 -11.85 0.20
N GLY A 242 29.40 -11.81 1.33
CA GLY A 242 29.81 -11.05 2.49
C GLY A 242 29.07 -11.55 3.70
N GLY A 243 29.59 -12.59 4.35
CA GLY A 243 29.15 -13.03 5.65
C GLY A 243 29.47 -11.97 6.70
N GLY A 244 28.49 -11.61 7.50
CA GLY A 244 28.63 -10.77 8.69
C GLY A 244 28.06 -11.50 9.87
N PHE A 245 28.93 -11.94 10.77
CA PHE A 245 28.63 -12.50 12.10
C PHE A 245 27.97 -11.44 12.98
N GLY A 246 26.87 -11.79 13.62
CA GLY A 246 26.29 -10.95 14.66
C GLY A 246 25.04 -11.58 15.23
N GLY A 247 25.20 -12.39 16.25
CA GLY A 247 24.10 -12.97 17.01
C GLY A 247 23.29 -11.91 17.74
N GLY A 248 21.98 -12.04 17.72
CA GLY A 248 21.06 -11.25 18.52
C GLY A 248 19.61 -11.46 18.11
N PHE A 249 18.89 -12.21 18.95
CA PHE A 249 17.43 -12.25 19.11
C PHE A 249 16.58 -12.33 17.83
N GLY A 250 16.13 -13.53 17.48
CA GLY A 250 14.90 -13.94 16.79
C GLY A 250 14.23 -12.95 15.83
N GLY A 251 14.98 -12.30 14.94
CA GLY A 251 14.43 -11.49 13.88
C GLY A 251 14.07 -12.37 12.69
N GLY A 252 12.86 -12.24 12.16
CA GLY A 252 12.47 -12.86 10.92
C GLY A 252 13.43 -12.45 9.80
N SER A 253 13.88 -13.39 8.96
CA SER A 253 14.74 -13.11 7.84
C SER A 253 13.85 -12.73 6.65
N PHE A 254 14.02 -11.51 6.16
CA PHE A 254 13.41 -11.03 4.94
C PHE A 254 14.45 -11.13 3.83
N GLY A 255 14.19 -11.96 2.81
CA GLY A 255 15.14 -12.23 1.74
C GLY A 255 14.98 -11.38 0.51
N GLY A 256 14.28 -10.27 0.61
CA GLY A 256 14.00 -9.43 -0.54
C GLY A 256 12.85 -9.93 -1.41
N GLY A 257 12.07 -10.91 -0.94
CA GLY A 257 10.74 -11.21 -1.47
C GLY A 257 9.81 -10.05 -1.16
N GLY A 258 8.91 -9.75 -2.09
CA GLY A 258 8.00 -8.62 -1.97
C GLY A 258 7.96 -7.78 -3.24
N SER A 259 6.98 -6.92 -3.33
CA SER A 259 6.83 -6.05 -4.50
C SER A 259 6.58 -4.60 -4.07
N GLY A 260 6.96 -3.67 -4.93
CA GLY A 260 6.78 -2.26 -4.63
C GLY A 260 6.87 -1.35 -5.86
N GLY A 261 6.35 -0.13 -5.70
CA GLY A 261 6.31 0.85 -6.77
C GLY A 261 5.77 2.21 -6.33
N GLY A 262 5.44 3.05 -7.30
CA GLY A 262 4.72 4.32 -7.07
C GLY A 262 3.20 4.16 -7.12
N TRP A 263 2.48 5.25 -6.78
CA TRP A 263 1.03 5.41 -6.99
C TRP A 263 0.69 6.78 -7.59
#